data_8fe795d7246f03a641ab8981b29782e0
#
_entry.id   8fe795d7246f03a641ab8981b29782e0
#
_cell.length_a   1.000
_cell.length_b   1.000
_cell.length_c   1.000
_cell.angle_alpha   90.00
_cell.angle_beta   90.00
_cell.angle_gamma   90.00
#
_symmetry.space_group_name_H-M   'P 1'
#
loop_
_entity.id
_entity.type
_entity.pdbx_description
1 polymer ?
#
loop_
_entity_poly.entity_id
_entity_poly.type
_entity_poly.pdbx_seq_one_letter_code
_entity_poly.pdbx_strand_id
1 'polypeptide(L)'
;MAPIQLKSRQESRAVRTATRRPLFVTLFLCVAGPLYAQGPAPPAATSAAGAPNDYRSDAAWLCRPGRQDACAVDLATTVVRADGSMTREAWTPASNAPIDCFYVYPTVSTDPTPMSDMVADDAERNVIKQQFARFGSACRLFAPLYRQVTLAGLRTMIAGGGGGGALSRGSQYNDVRDAWRYYLEHDNRGRGVVLVGHSQGSFILTELIRQEIDGKPVQSRLVSAILLGATLSVPRGKDVGGPFSSIPLCRAAGQTGCVITYVSFRSTIPPPANTRFGRVTGSDDVAACTNPAALVGGSGPLRAYLDTRGQLIVGATPKPWVMPERAIDTPWVSVPGLLTSECKSNEHATYLEVAVHGDPSDPRTDDIAGDLVTAGQLLAD
;
A
#
# COMPACT_ATOMS: atom_id res chain seq x y z
N MET A 1 58.18 15.64 2.13
CA MET A 1 59.05 14.45 2.00
C MET A 1 58.18 13.32 1.51
N ALA A 2 58.16 13.05 0.24
CA ALA A 2 57.84 11.73 -0.30
C ALA A 2 59.13 10.93 -0.32
N PRO A 3 59.14 9.64 -0.39
CA PRO A 3 58.74 8.82 -1.55
C PRO A 3 58.18 7.43 -1.16
N ILE A 4 57.78 6.53 -1.94
CA ILE A 4 58.14 5.82 -3.17
C ILE A 4 57.15 4.67 -3.40
N GLN A 5 56.82 4.48 -4.65
CA GLN A 5 56.03 3.35 -5.20
C GLN A 5 56.80 2.02 -5.12
N LEU A 6 56.04 0.91 -5.16
CA LEU A 6 56.47 -0.33 -5.84
C LEU A 6 55.26 -1.12 -6.39
N LYS A 7 55.21 -1.25 -7.70
CA LYS A 7 54.41 -2.18 -8.50
C LYS A 7 55.03 -3.58 -8.40
N SER A 8 54.22 -4.62 -8.28
CA SER A 8 54.61 -5.94 -8.80
C SER A 8 53.42 -6.55 -9.55
N ARG A 9 53.63 -6.70 -10.85
CA ARG A 9 52.88 -7.57 -11.75
C ARG A 9 53.31 -9.01 -11.46
N GLN A 10 52.33 -9.90 -11.40
CA GLN A 10 52.57 -11.32 -11.63
C GLN A 10 51.53 -11.88 -12.59
N GLU A 11 52.03 -12.17 -13.81
CA GLU A 11 51.33 -12.98 -14.81
C GLU A 11 51.34 -14.44 -14.38
N SER A 12 50.23 -15.13 -14.47
CA SER A 12 50.16 -16.60 -14.37
C SER A 12 49.51 -17.17 -15.60
N ARG A 13 50.30 -17.96 -16.29
CA ARG A 13 49.99 -18.74 -17.49
C ARG A 13 48.85 -19.74 -17.27
N ALA A 14 47.93 -19.77 -18.20
CA ALA A 14 46.94 -20.82 -18.35
C ALA A 14 47.55 -22.13 -18.88
N VAL A 15 47.43 -23.22 -18.15
CA VAL A 15 47.70 -24.57 -18.61
C VAL A 15 46.38 -25.20 -19.06
N ARG A 16 46.29 -25.50 -20.36
CA ARG A 16 45.17 -26.28 -20.93
C ARG A 16 45.47 -27.76 -20.77
N THR A 17 44.67 -28.45 -19.97
CA THR A 17 44.66 -29.91 -19.97
C THR A 17 43.40 -30.38 -20.70
N ALA A 18 43.62 -31.08 -21.80
CA ALA A 18 42.59 -31.76 -22.59
C ALA A 18 42.24 -33.11 -21.94
N THR A 19 41.03 -33.27 -21.46
CA THR A 19 40.51 -34.59 -21.03
C THR A 19 39.52 -35.11 -22.06
N ARG A 20 39.85 -36.25 -22.65
CA ARG A 20 39.00 -37.05 -23.56
C ARG A 20 37.83 -37.63 -22.76
N ARG A 21 36.61 -37.41 -23.24
CA ARG A 21 35.39 -38.08 -22.75
C ARG A 21 35.13 -39.34 -23.58
N PRO A 22 34.76 -40.48 -22.95
CA PRO A 22 34.29 -41.67 -23.69
C PRO A 22 32.83 -41.48 -24.10
N LEU A 23 32.52 -41.94 -25.30
CA LEU A 23 31.20 -41.98 -25.91
C LEU A 23 30.40 -43.15 -25.28
N PHE A 24 29.37 -42.87 -24.45
CA PHE A 24 28.37 -43.86 -24.09
C PHE A 24 27.18 -43.71 -25.03
N VAL A 25 26.97 -44.71 -25.86
CA VAL A 25 25.75 -44.86 -26.68
C VAL A 25 24.67 -45.47 -25.78
N THR A 26 23.72 -44.67 -25.38
CA THR A 26 22.54 -45.15 -24.66
C THR A 26 21.38 -45.27 -25.65
N LEU A 27 20.93 -46.49 -25.85
CA LEU A 27 19.82 -46.85 -26.69
C LEU A 27 18.50 -46.43 -25.99
N PHE A 28 17.82 -45.40 -26.50
CA PHE A 28 16.49 -45.00 -26.01
C PHE A 28 15.42 -45.80 -26.75
N LEU A 29 14.69 -46.65 -26.01
CA LEU A 29 13.43 -47.20 -26.46
C LEU A 29 12.37 -46.07 -26.43
N CYS A 30 11.88 -45.66 -27.58
CA CYS A 30 10.72 -44.80 -27.71
C CYS A 30 9.44 -45.56 -27.40
N VAL A 31 8.85 -45.33 -26.23
CA VAL A 31 7.45 -45.71 -25.97
C VAL A 31 6.60 -44.53 -26.43
N ALA A 32 5.88 -44.67 -27.53
CA ALA A 32 4.93 -43.69 -28.04
C ALA A 32 3.64 -43.72 -27.17
N GLY A 33 3.51 -42.78 -26.25
CA GLY A 33 2.24 -42.48 -25.58
C GLY A 33 1.41 -41.50 -26.41
N PRO A 34 0.08 -41.52 -26.35
CA PRO A 34 -0.76 -40.63 -27.13
C PRO A 34 -0.55 -39.16 -26.68
N LEU A 35 -0.10 -38.32 -27.59
CA LEU A 35 -0.07 -36.88 -27.45
C LEU A 35 -1.53 -36.37 -27.45
N TYR A 36 -2.05 -36.01 -26.26
CA TYR A 36 -3.21 -35.14 -26.18
C TYR A 36 -2.75 -33.76 -26.62
N ALA A 37 -3.18 -33.31 -27.79
CA ALA A 37 -3.03 -31.94 -28.24
C ALA A 37 -3.81 -31.04 -27.29
N GLN A 38 -3.11 -30.28 -26.44
CA GLN A 38 -3.70 -29.16 -25.74
C GLN A 38 -4.10 -28.13 -26.79
N GLY A 39 -5.39 -27.89 -26.91
CA GLY A 39 -5.90 -26.80 -27.75
C GLY A 39 -5.28 -25.46 -27.32
N PRO A 40 -5.15 -24.50 -28.23
CA PRO A 40 -4.61 -23.19 -27.87
C PRO A 40 -5.44 -22.60 -26.74
N ALA A 41 -4.77 -22.09 -25.68
CA ALA A 41 -5.40 -21.33 -24.62
C ALA A 41 -6.22 -20.19 -25.26
N PRO A 42 -7.44 -19.91 -24.77
CA PRO A 42 -8.21 -18.79 -25.30
C PRO A 42 -7.36 -17.52 -25.18
N PRO A 43 -7.35 -16.65 -26.19
CA PRO A 43 -6.61 -15.40 -26.11
C PRO A 43 -7.10 -14.61 -24.89
N ALA A 44 -6.17 -14.16 -24.05
CA ALA A 44 -6.48 -13.22 -22.99
C ALA A 44 -7.23 -12.04 -23.61
N ALA A 45 -8.42 -11.74 -23.07
CA ALA A 45 -9.23 -10.64 -23.57
C ALA A 45 -8.46 -9.34 -23.37
N THR A 46 -7.79 -8.87 -24.42
CA THR A 46 -7.18 -7.55 -24.46
C THR A 46 -8.31 -6.53 -24.39
N SER A 47 -8.57 -6.00 -23.20
CA SER A 47 -9.44 -4.83 -23.04
C SER A 47 -8.86 -3.72 -23.93
N ALA A 48 -9.61 -3.28 -24.95
CA ALA A 48 -9.19 -2.18 -25.80
C ALA A 48 -8.92 -0.95 -24.92
N ALA A 49 -7.74 -0.37 -25.04
CA ALA A 49 -7.37 0.83 -24.28
C ALA A 49 -8.41 1.93 -24.55
N GLY A 50 -9.26 2.19 -23.53
CA GLY A 50 -10.29 3.24 -23.61
C GLY A 50 -11.75 2.81 -23.41
N ALA A 51 -12.11 1.52 -23.52
CA ALA A 51 -13.48 1.09 -23.24
C ALA A 51 -13.79 1.14 -21.74
N PRO A 52 -15.02 1.53 -21.31
CA PRO A 52 -15.46 1.44 -19.93
C PRO A 52 -15.40 0.00 -19.41
N ASN A 53 -15.03 -0.19 -18.16
CA ASN A 53 -15.06 -1.49 -17.51
C ASN A 53 -16.49 -1.87 -17.10
N ASP A 54 -16.80 -3.16 -17.08
CA ASP A 54 -18.11 -3.65 -16.66
C ASP A 54 -18.11 -4.04 -15.18
N TYR A 55 -18.47 -3.12 -14.29
CA TYR A 55 -18.56 -3.33 -12.86
C TYR A 55 -19.78 -4.15 -12.40
N ARG A 56 -20.62 -4.63 -13.33
CA ARG A 56 -21.60 -5.69 -13.07
C ARG A 56 -20.91 -7.04 -12.89
N SER A 57 -19.77 -7.20 -13.59
CA SER A 57 -18.97 -8.41 -13.51
C SER A 57 -18.26 -8.50 -12.15
N ASP A 58 -18.37 -9.64 -11.51
CA ASP A 58 -17.64 -9.95 -10.28
C ASP A 58 -16.12 -9.94 -10.47
N ALA A 59 -15.64 -10.22 -11.67
CA ALA A 59 -14.21 -10.18 -12.00
C ALA A 59 -13.62 -8.76 -11.93
N ALA A 60 -14.47 -7.71 -11.98
CA ALA A 60 -14.03 -6.32 -11.84
C ALA A 60 -13.84 -5.88 -10.38
N TRP A 61 -13.93 -6.80 -9.41
CA TRP A 61 -13.82 -6.50 -7.99
C TRP A 61 -12.82 -7.42 -7.31
N LEU A 62 -11.87 -6.85 -6.59
CA LEU A 62 -11.01 -7.57 -5.66
C LEU A 62 -11.77 -7.99 -4.40
N CYS A 63 -12.68 -7.13 -3.92
CA CYS A 63 -13.54 -7.40 -2.78
C CYS A 63 -14.97 -6.92 -3.07
N ARG A 64 -15.94 -7.80 -2.80
CA ARG A 64 -17.37 -7.48 -2.80
C ARG A 64 -18.09 -8.41 -1.83
N PRO A 65 -19.02 -7.93 -0.99
CA PRO A 65 -19.67 -8.72 0.06
C PRO A 65 -20.31 -10.00 -0.46
N GLY A 66 -20.26 -11.06 0.37
CA GLY A 66 -20.88 -12.36 0.08
C GLY A 66 -20.04 -13.30 -0.79
N ARG A 67 -18.75 -13.01 -0.99
CA ARG A 67 -17.86 -13.78 -1.85
C ARG A 67 -16.63 -14.30 -1.09
N GLN A 68 -16.04 -15.37 -1.62
CA GLN A 68 -14.68 -15.81 -1.27
C GLN A 68 -13.71 -15.13 -2.25
N ASP A 69 -13.21 -13.96 -1.87
CA ASP A 69 -12.36 -13.10 -2.71
C ASP A 69 -11.10 -12.65 -1.97
N ALA A 70 -10.39 -11.62 -2.47
CA ALA A 70 -9.14 -11.15 -1.88
C ALA A 70 -9.28 -10.65 -0.43
N CYS A 71 -10.49 -10.30 0.02
CA CYS A 71 -10.76 -9.89 1.40
C CYS A 71 -11.06 -11.06 2.35
N ALA A 72 -11.32 -12.26 1.82
CA ALA A 72 -11.62 -13.46 2.62
C ALA A 72 -10.33 -14.17 3.06
N VAL A 73 -9.53 -13.51 3.88
CA VAL A 73 -8.20 -13.96 4.31
C VAL A 73 -8.10 -14.12 5.82
N ASP A 74 -7.22 -15.02 6.28
CA ASP A 74 -6.90 -15.16 7.69
C ASP A 74 -6.06 -13.95 8.17
N LEU A 75 -6.55 -13.26 9.18
CA LEU A 75 -5.90 -12.11 9.81
C LEU A 75 -5.62 -12.38 11.30
N ALA A 76 -5.57 -13.65 11.72
CA ALA A 76 -5.14 -14.02 13.06
C ALA A 76 -3.74 -13.46 13.34
N THR A 77 -3.54 -12.98 14.56
CA THR A 77 -2.37 -12.21 14.94
C THR A 77 -1.75 -12.79 16.21
N THR A 78 -0.43 -12.94 16.23
CA THR A 78 0.31 -13.15 17.47
C THR A 78 0.69 -11.79 18.06
N VAL A 79 0.25 -11.54 19.28
CA VAL A 79 0.63 -10.33 20.03
C VAL A 79 1.85 -10.68 20.89
N VAL A 80 2.97 -10.00 20.64
CA VAL A 80 4.22 -10.15 21.40
C VAL A 80 4.35 -8.97 22.37
N ARG A 81 4.33 -9.25 23.68
CA ARG A 81 4.42 -8.22 24.73
C ARG A 81 5.87 -7.97 25.17
N ALA A 82 6.11 -6.88 25.88
CA ALA A 82 7.44 -6.48 26.36
C ALA A 82 8.10 -7.53 27.27
N ASP A 83 7.32 -8.31 28.00
CA ASP A 83 7.83 -9.43 28.81
C ASP A 83 8.15 -10.69 27.96
N GLY A 84 8.02 -10.59 26.64
CA GLY A 84 8.19 -11.70 25.71
C GLY A 84 7.02 -12.69 25.68
N SER A 85 5.96 -12.48 26.44
CA SER A 85 4.77 -13.34 26.37
C SER A 85 4.08 -13.17 25.01
N MET A 86 3.55 -14.28 24.49
CA MET A 86 2.87 -14.33 23.20
C MET A 86 1.43 -14.81 23.40
N THR A 87 0.48 -14.11 22.82
CA THR A 87 -0.93 -14.49 22.83
C THR A 87 -1.49 -14.42 21.41
N ARG A 88 -2.38 -15.37 21.08
CA ARG A 88 -3.11 -15.35 19.79
C ARG A 88 -4.33 -14.46 19.91
N GLU A 89 -4.49 -13.53 18.98
CA GLU A 89 -5.68 -12.75 18.75
C GLU A 89 -6.39 -13.31 17.51
N ALA A 90 -7.60 -13.81 17.70
CA ALA A 90 -8.44 -14.22 16.59
C ALA A 90 -9.01 -12.99 15.88
N TRP A 91 -9.22 -13.11 14.57
CA TRP A 91 -9.91 -12.09 13.78
C TRP A 91 -11.09 -12.71 13.06
N THR A 92 -12.21 -12.04 13.08
CA THR A 92 -13.42 -12.40 12.33
C THR A 92 -14.05 -11.15 11.74
N PRO A 93 -14.54 -11.22 10.49
CA PRO A 93 -15.30 -10.12 9.91
C PRO A 93 -16.61 -9.91 10.66
N ALA A 94 -17.10 -8.67 10.69
CA ALA A 94 -18.41 -8.36 11.25
C ALA A 94 -19.51 -9.01 10.41
N SER A 95 -20.35 -9.84 11.05
CA SER A 95 -21.46 -10.53 10.38
C SER A 95 -22.54 -9.56 9.89
N ASN A 96 -22.68 -8.42 10.55
CA ASN A 96 -23.67 -7.38 10.21
C ASN A 96 -23.03 -5.99 10.34
N ALA A 97 -22.02 -5.72 9.52
CA ALA A 97 -21.31 -4.44 9.50
C ALA A 97 -22.29 -3.29 9.20
N PRO A 98 -22.31 -2.20 10.02
CA PRO A 98 -23.28 -1.11 9.87
C PRO A 98 -22.97 -0.18 8.69
N ILE A 99 -21.75 -0.11 8.23
CA ILE A 99 -21.24 0.78 7.19
C ILE A 99 -20.51 0.01 6.11
N ASP A 100 -20.18 0.70 5.03
CA ASP A 100 -19.37 0.19 3.94
C ASP A 100 -17.98 0.82 3.96
N CYS A 101 -16.95 0.09 3.50
CA CYS A 101 -15.64 0.62 3.18
C CYS A 101 -15.38 0.43 1.68
N PHE A 102 -15.04 1.51 0.98
CA PHE A 102 -14.71 1.51 -0.43
C PHE A 102 -13.23 1.87 -0.59
N TYR A 103 -12.44 0.94 -1.15
CA TYR A 103 -10.99 1.05 -1.18
C TYR A 103 -10.44 1.20 -2.60
N VAL A 104 -9.53 2.15 -2.75
CA VAL A 104 -8.72 2.35 -3.96
C VAL A 104 -7.25 2.18 -3.58
N TYR A 105 -6.63 1.12 -4.07
CA TYR A 105 -5.29 0.68 -3.69
C TYR A 105 -4.18 1.50 -4.38
N PRO A 106 -2.93 1.44 -3.88
CA PRO A 106 -1.79 2.15 -4.46
C PRO A 106 -1.28 1.48 -5.74
N THR A 107 -0.24 2.06 -6.34
CA THR A 107 0.54 1.45 -7.40
C THR A 107 1.21 0.17 -6.89
N VAL A 108 0.74 -0.98 -7.34
CA VAL A 108 1.28 -2.31 -6.99
C VAL A 108 1.50 -3.20 -8.19
N SER A 109 0.80 -2.99 -9.30
CA SER A 109 0.88 -3.87 -10.47
C SER A 109 2.30 -4.00 -10.98
N THR A 110 2.68 -5.24 -11.24
CA THR A 110 3.93 -5.65 -11.86
C THR A 110 3.85 -5.84 -13.36
N ASP A 111 2.71 -5.49 -13.96
CA ASP A 111 2.54 -5.52 -15.42
C ASP A 111 3.65 -4.75 -16.12
N PRO A 112 4.16 -5.25 -17.25
CA PRO A 112 5.26 -4.60 -17.96
C PRO A 112 4.83 -3.32 -18.68
N THR A 113 3.54 -3.09 -18.86
CA THR A 113 2.94 -1.92 -19.52
C THR A 113 2.84 -0.73 -18.55
N PRO A 114 2.76 0.53 -19.04
CA PRO A 114 2.57 1.70 -18.17
C PRO A 114 1.29 1.69 -17.33
N MET A 115 0.24 1.04 -17.84
CA MET A 115 -1.06 0.88 -17.18
C MET A 115 -1.33 -0.61 -17.02
N SER A 116 -1.91 -1.02 -15.88
CA SER A 116 -2.32 -2.41 -15.66
C SER A 116 -3.50 -2.80 -16.54
N ASP A 117 -3.68 -4.09 -16.70
CA ASP A 117 -4.93 -4.63 -17.21
C ASP A 117 -6.02 -4.72 -16.10
N MET A 118 -7.10 -5.45 -16.35
CA MET A 118 -8.20 -5.66 -15.40
C MET A 118 -8.20 -7.09 -14.83
N VAL A 119 -7.02 -7.71 -14.76
CA VAL A 119 -6.84 -9.04 -14.16
C VAL A 119 -6.12 -8.88 -12.83
N ALA A 120 -6.68 -9.47 -11.78
CA ALA A 120 -6.08 -9.39 -10.45
C ALA A 120 -4.89 -10.35 -10.33
N ASP A 121 -3.71 -9.80 -10.07
CA ASP A 121 -2.49 -10.53 -9.77
C ASP A 121 -2.28 -10.74 -8.26
N ASP A 122 -1.20 -11.41 -7.90
CA ASP A 122 -0.78 -11.59 -6.51
C ASP A 122 -0.46 -10.26 -5.83
N ALA A 123 0.03 -9.26 -6.56
CA ALA A 123 0.33 -7.93 -6.03
C ALA A 123 -0.94 -7.20 -5.57
N GLU A 124 -2.01 -7.21 -6.38
CA GLU A 124 -3.30 -6.65 -6.03
C GLU A 124 -3.96 -7.40 -4.87
N ARG A 125 -3.88 -8.74 -4.86
CA ARG A 125 -4.40 -9.55 -3.74
C ARG A 125 -3.63 -9.30 -2.45
N ASN A 126 -2.31 -9.16 -2.53
CA ASN A 126 -1.47 -8.92 -1.37
C ASN A 126 -1.73 -7.54 -0.75
N VAL A 127 -1.91 -6.48 -1.55
CA VAL A 127 -2.20 -5.15 -0.99
C VAL A 127 -3.57 -5.10 -0.30
N ILE A 128 -4.56 -5.84 -0.80
CA ILE A 128 -5.84 -6.00 -0.10
C ILE A 128 -5.63 -6.62 1.27
N LYS A 129 -4.89 -7.72 1.33
CA LYS A 129 -4.55 -8.41 2.59
C LYS A 129 -3.86 -7.47 3.59
N GLN A 130 -2.90 -6.68 3.12
CA GLN A 130 -2.08 -5.83 3.98
C GLN A 130 -2.77 -4.55 4.43
N GLN A 131 -3.57 -3.92 3.57
CA GLN A 131 -4.06 -2.57 3.82
C GLN A 131 -5.57 -2.49 4.03
N PHE A 132 -6.35 -3.48 3.57
CA PHE A 132 -7.79 -3.32 3.53
C PHE A 132 -8.60 -4.41 4.24
N ALA A 133 -8.25 -5.67 4.12
CA ALA A 133 -9.08 -6.78 4.60
C ALA A 133 -9.46 -6.66 6.09
N ARG A 134 -8.61 -6.06 6.93
CA ARG A 134 -8.86 -5.87 8.37
C ARG A 134 -10.02 -4.90 8.66
N PHE A 135 -10.35 -4.00 7.75
CA PHE A 135 -11.56 -3.15 7.88
C PHE A 135 -12.86 -3.97 7.90
N GLY A 136 -12.81 -5.23 7.48
CA GLY A 136 -13.94 -6.16 7.57
C GLY A 136 -14.48 -6.39 8.98
N SER A 137 -13.75 -6.01 10.03
CA SER A 137 -14.26 -5.99 11.40
C SER A 137 -15.33 -4.91 11.66
N ALA A 138 -15.44 -3.91 10.80
CA ALA A 138 -16.36 -2.77 10.95
C ALA A 138 -17.20 -2.50 9.69
N CYS A 139 -16.75 -2.91 8.52
CA CYS A 139 -17.34 -2.55 7.23
C CYS A 139 -17.69 -3.77 6.38
N ARG A 140 -18.69 -3.62 5.50
CA ARG A 140 -18.77 -4.43 4.29
C ARG A 140 -17.71 -3.90 3.32
N LEU A 141 -16.92 -4.78 2.71
CA LEU A 141 -15.73 -4.40 1.95
C LEU A 141 -16.01 -4.35 0.45
N PHE A 142 -15.62 -3.23 -0.18
CA PHE A 142 -15.69 -3.01 -1.62
C PHE A 142 -14.32 -2.52 -2.12
N ALA A 143 -13.73 -3.22 -3.06
CA ALA A 143 -12.47 -2.83 -3.70
C ALA A 143 -12.54 -3.14 -5.20
N PRO A 144 -12.80 -2.15 -6.06
CA PRO A 144 -12.81 -2.37 -7.50
C PRO A 144 -11.40 -2.58 -8.03
N LEU A 145 -11.26 -3.41 -9.06
CA LEU A 145 -10.13 -3.34 -9.97
C LEU A 145 -10.23 -2.06 -10.80
N TYR A 146 -9.09 -1.49 -11.13
CA TYR A 146 -8.99 -0.33 -12.02
C TYR A 146 -7.64 -0.36 -12.74
N ARG A 147 -7.57 0.22 -13.92
CA ARG A 147 -6.33 0.33 -14.70
C ARG A 147 -5.38 1.31 -13.99
N GLN A 148 -4.62 0.81 -13.04
CA GLN A 148 -3.64 1.59 -12.29
C GLN A 148 -2.40 1.90 -13.14
N VAL A 149 -1.70 2.98 -12.83
CA VAL A 149 -0.32 3.17 -13.27
C VAL A 149 0.51 2.09 -12.61
N THR A 150 1.24 1.30 -13.40
CA THR A 150 2.05 0.18 -12.90
C THR A 150 3.36 0.65 -12.27
N LEU A 151 4.10 -0.24 -11.61
CA LEU A 151 5.45 0.07 -11.11
C LEU A 151 6.39 0.49 -12.26
N ALA A 152 6.23 -0.10 -13.46
CA ALA A 152 6.99 0.30 -14.65
C ALA A 152 6.60 1.71 -15.12
N GLY A 153 5.30 2.00 -15.19
CA GLY A 153 4.78 3.33 -15.52
C GLY A 153 5.21 4.39 -14.51
N LEU A 154 5.14 4.08 -13.22
CA LEU A 154 5.54 5.00 -12.15
C LEU A 154 7.04 5.35 -12.23
N ARG A 155 7.92 4.38 -12.48
CA ARG A 155 9.37 4.63 -12.69
C ARG A 155 9.60 5.59 -13.85
N THR A 156 8.90 5.39 -14.97
CA THR A 156 8.98 6.26 -16.15
C THR A 156 8.50 7.68 -15.84
N MET A 157 7.38 7.81 -15.11
CA MET A 157 6.86 9.12 -14.70
C MET A 157 7.84 9.86 -13.77
N ILE A 158 8.41 9.18 -12.80
CA ILE A 158 9.40 9.77 -11.87
C ILE A 158 10.65 10.24 -12.63
N ALA A 159 11.17 9.42 -13.55
CA ALA A 159 12.31 9.76 -14.38
C ALA A 159 12.03 10.97 -15.30
N GLY A 160 10.79 11.11 -15.79
CA GLY A 160 10.34 12.23 -16.61
C GLY A 160 9.93 13.49 -15.83
N GLY A 161 10.12 13.53 -14.50
CA GLY A 161 9.72 14.67 -13.66
C GLY A 161 8.21 14.78 -13.39
N GLY A 162 7.42 13.75 -13.72
CA GLY A 162 5.97 13.72 -13.51
C GLY A 162 5.58 13.77 -12.04
N GLY A 163 4.54 14.55 -11.71
CA GLY A 163 3.96 14.65 -10.37
C GLY A 163 2.71 13.79 -10.18
N GLY A 164 2.27 13.67 -8.92
CA GLY A 164 1.10 12.85 -8.54
C GLY A 164 -0.23 13.21 -9.24
N GLY A 165 -0.36 14.44 -9.80
CA GLY A 165 -1.55 14.82 -10.54
C GLY A 165 -1.83 14.02 -11.82
N ALA A 166 -0.82 13.33 -12.39
CA ALA A 166 -1.03 12.41 -13.49
C ALA A 166 -1.66 11.07 -13.02
N LEU A 167 -1.51 10.73 -11.74
CA LEU A 167 -2.04 9.50 -11.15
C LEU A 167 -3.57 9.55 -10.91
N SER A 168 -4.19 10.74 -10.97
CA SER A 168 -5.62 10.94 -10.72
C SER A 168 -6.43 11.31 -11.98
N ARG A 169 -5.90 11.07 -13.16
CA ARG A 169 -6.53 11.45 -14.43
C ARG A 169 -6.57 10.27 -15.41
N GLY A 170 -7.38 10.42 -16.45
CA GLY A 170 -7.44 9.41 -17.51
C GLY A 170 -8.25 8.17 -17.13
N SER A 171 -7.83 7.01 -17.61
CA SER A 171 -8.56 5.75 -17.43
C SER A 171 -8.68 5.34 -15.98
N GLN A 172 -7.65 5.51 -15.16
CA GLN A 172 -7.65 5.12 -13.75
C GLN A 172 -8.72 5.86 -12.93
N TYR A 173 -8.89 7.17 -13.16
CA TYR A 173 -9.96 7.95 -12.54
C TYR A 173 -11.33 7.53 -13.06
N ASN A 174 -11.48 7.38 -14.36
CA ASN A 174 -12.75 6.97 -14.96
C ASN A 174 -13.20 5.60 -14.45
N ASP A 175 -12.29 4.65 -14.35
CA ASP A 175 -12.58 3.32 -13.82
C ASP A 175 -13.10 3.38 -12.38
N VAL A 176 -12.42 4.09 -11.49
CA VAL A 176 -12.83 4.24 -10.08
C VAL A 176 -14.14 5.02 -9.97
N ARG A 177 -14.35 6.07 -10.77
CA ARG A 177 -15.62 6.81 -10.82
C ARG A 177 -16.77 5.91 -11.26
N ASP A 178 -16.56 5.09 -12.27
CA ASP A 178 -17.62 4.22 -12.82
C ASP A 178 -17.93 3.09 -11.84
N ALA A 179 -16.91 2.55 -11.14
CA ALA A 179 -17.09 1.61 -10.04
C ALA A 179 -17.86 2.23 -8.87
N TRP A 180 -17.51 3.47 -8.49
CA TRP A 180 -18.19 4.22 -7.43
C TRP A 180 -19.68 4.45 -7.74
N ARG A 181 -19.99 4.86 -8.97
CA ARG A 181 -21.37 5.07 -9.40
C ARG A 181 -22.17 3.77 -9.41
N TYR A 182 -21.57 2.69 -9.93
CA TYR A 182 -22.17 1.36 -9.88
C TYR A 182 -22.46 0.93 -8.43
N TYR A 183 -21.46 1.06 -7.53
CA TYR A 183 -21.61 0.75 -6.12
C TYR A 183 -22.74 1.54 -5.46
N LEU A 184 -22.84 2.84 -5.71
CA LEU A 184 -23.89 3.67 -5.13
C LEU A 184 -25.29 3.24 -5.59
N GLU A 185 -25.43 2.88 -6.85
CA GLU A 185 -26.71 2.51 -7.46
C GLU A 185 -27.18 1.12 -7.02
N HIS A 186 -26.25 0.15 -6.94
CA HIS A 186 -26.62 -1.27 -6.80
C HIS A 186 -26.32 -1.86 -5.42
N ASP A 187 -25.26 -1.43 -4.75
CA ASP A 187 -24.72 -2.11 -3.57
C ASP A 187 -24.86 -1.32 -2.27
N ASN A 188 -24.72 0.01 -2.30
CA ASN A 188 -24.64 0.85 -1.09
C ASN A 188 -25.97 0.90 -0.31
N ARG A 189 -27.10 1.00 -0.99
CA ARG A 189 -28.44 1.03 -0.38
C ARG A 189 -28.60 2.11 0.71
N GLY A 190 -27.96 3.27 0.53
CA GLY A 190 -28.07 4.39 1.48
C GLY A 190 -27.20 4.29 2.72
N ARG A 191 -26.30 3.32 2.82
CA ARG A 191 -25.42 3.11 3.98
C ARG A 191 -24.32 4.17 4.03
N GLY A 192 -23.85 4.46 5.25
CA GLY A 192 -22.65 5.25 5.44
C GLY A 192 -21.42 4.57 4.82
N VAL A 193 -20.49 5.36 4.29
CA VAL A 193 -19.30 4.85 3.62
C VAL A 193 -18.02 5.49 4.15
N VAL A 194 -17.00 4.68 4.39
CA VAL A 194 -15.62 5.08 4.58
C VAL A 194 -14.88 4.89 3.26
N LEU A 195 -14.31 5.95 2.73
CA LEU A 195 -13.42 5.88 1.58
C LEU A 195 -12.00 5.63 2.09
N VAL A 196 -11.30 4.65 1.54
CA VAL A 196 -9.93 4.33 1.92
C VAL A 196 -9.06 4.40 0.68
N GLY A 197 -7.98 5.18 0.74
CA GLY A 197 -7.00 5.30 -0.34
C GLY A 197 -5.59 5.32 0.18
N HIS A 198 -4.67 4.80 -0.63
CA HIS A 198 -3.24 4.92 -0.37
C HIS A 198 -2.52 5.33 -1.66
N SER A 199 -1.57 6.28 -1.57
CA SER A 199 -0.74 6.72 -2.68
C SER A 199 -1.58 7.08 -3.92
N GLN A 200 -1.42 6.40 -5.06
CA GLN A 200 -2.24 6.58 -6.28
C GLN A 200 -3.74 6.56 -5.98
N GLY A 201 -4.20 5.62 -5.15
CA GLY A 201 -5.59 5.53 -4.74
C GLY A 201 -6.08 6.77 -3.98
N SER A 202 -5.23 7.38 -3.16
CA SER A 202 -5.55 8.64 -2.46
C SER A 202 -5.67 9.81 -3.42
N PHE A 203 -4.82 9.91 -4.44
CA PHE A 203 -4.94 10.94 -5.47
C PHE A 203 -6.25 10.79 -6.27
N ILE A 204 -6.61 9.56 -6.64
CA ILE A 204 -7.86 9.28 -7.35
C ILE A 204 -9.08 9.59 -6.48
N LEU A 205 -9.07 9.15 -5.21
CA LEU A 205 -10.17 9.44 -4.28
C LEU A 205 -10.29 10.93 -3.95
N THR A 206 -9.20 11.67 -3.88
CA THR A 206 -9.25 13.13 -3.72
C THR A 206 -10.02 13.77 -4.87
N GLU A 207 -9.75 13.35 -6.10
CA GLU A 207 -10.47 13.84 -7.27
C GLU A 207 -11.93 13.36 -7.30
N LEU A 208 -12.18 12.12 -6.91
CA LEU A 208 -13.53 11.58 -6.81
C LEU A 208 -14.37 12.34 -5.78
N ILE A 209 -13.82 12.61 -4.59
CA ILE A 209 -14.51 13.36 -3.55
C ILE A 209 -14.84 14.75 -4.05
N ARG A 210 -13.87 15.42 -4.67
CA ARG A 210 -14.05 16.78 -5.21
C ARG A 210 -15.13 16.84 -6.28
N GLN A 211 -15.21 15.84 -7.16
CA GLN A 211 -16.13 15.86 -8.30
C GLN A 211 -17.49 15.23 -8.00
N GLU A 212 -17.54 14.20 -7.17
CA GLU A 212 -18.74 13.37 -7.01
C GLU A 212 -19.38 13.50 -5.61
N ILE A 213 -18.69 14.07 -4.60
CA ILE A 213 -19.17 14.01 -3.20
C ILE A 213 -19.26 15.39 -2.57
N ASP A 214 -18.19 16.20 -2.60
CA ASP A 214 -18.10 17.48 -1.91
C ASP A 214 -19.18 18.45 -2.39
N GLY A 215 -20.02 18.92 -1.47
CA GLY A 215 -21.17 19.79 -1.78
C GLY A 215 -22.37 19.07 -2.45
N LYS A 216 -22.35 17.75 -2.58
CA LYS A 216 -23.44 16.98 -3.22
C LYS A 216 -24.26 16.18 -2.21
N PRO A 217 -25.50 15.77 -2.53
CA PRO A 217 -26.37 15.04 -1.60
C PRO A 217 -25.74 13.76 -1.03
N VAL A 218 -24.87 13.07 -1.81
CA VAL A 218 -24.18 11.85 -1.38
C VAL A 218 -23.17 12.10 -0.27
N GLN A 219 -22.73 13.34 -0.05
CA GLN A 219 -21.85 13.71 1.05
C GLN A 219 -22.40 13.33 2.42
N SER A 220 -23.74 13.33 2.57
CA SER A 220 -24.39 12.90 3.81
C SER A 220 -24.14 11.43 4.18
N ARG A 221 -23.67 10.62 3.22
CA ARG A 221 -23.28 9.22 3.45
C ARG A 221 -21.80 9.06 3.81
N LEU A 222 -20.99 10.13 3.69
CA LEU A 222 -19.56 10.05 4.00
C LEU A 222 -19.36 9.95 5.51
N VAL A 223 -18.91 8.77 5.97
CA VAL A 223 -18.49 8.59 7.36
C VAL A 223 -17.11 9.19 7.56
N SER A 224 -16.14 8.82 6.73
CA SER A 224 -14.83 9.46 6.66
C SER A 224 -14.12 9.11 5.35
N ALA A 225 -13.11 9.91 4.99
CA ALA A 225 -12.16 9.55 3.96
C ALA A 225 -10.78 9.40 4.59
N ILE A 226 -10.14 8.24 4.39
CA ILE A 226 -8.78 7.92 4.85
C ILE A 226 -7.88 7.95 3.61
N LEU A 227 -7.13 9.03 3.44
CA LEU A 227 -6.33 9.33 2.24
C LEU A 227 -4.84 9.40 2.62
N LEU A 228 -4.16 8.26 2.51
CA LEU A 228 -2.79 8.09 2.99
C LEU A 228 -1.77 8.19 1.86
N GLY A 229 -0.56 8.67 2.18
CA GLY A 229 0.55 8.73 1.21
C GLY A 229 0.32 9.73 0.07
N ALA A 230 -0.61 10.67 0.22
CA ALA A 230 -0.84 11.80 -0.68
C ALA A 230 -0.79 13.10 0.09
N THR A 231 -0.21 14.13 -0.50
CA THR A 231 -0.18 15.46 0.11
C THR A 231 -1.47 16.21 -0.21
N LEU A 232 -2.36 16.36 0.76
CA LEU A 232 -3.48 17.27 0.69
C LEU A 232 -3.05 18.61 1.29
N SER A 233 -3.40 19.73 0.66
CA SER A 233 -3.15 21.04 1.21
C SER A 233 -4.41 21.62 1.85
N VAL A 234 -4.22 22.42 2.91
CA VAL A 234 -5.27 23.27 3.50
C VAL A 234 -4.67 24.64 3.81
N PRO A 235 -5.46 25.70 3.80
CA PRO A 235 -4.99 27.00 4.26
C PRO A 235 -4.49 26.91 5.70
N ARG A 236 -3.40 27.58 6.00
CA ARG A 236 -2.75 27.53 7.34
C ARG A 236 -3.77 27.88 8.44
N GLY A 237 -3.86 27.00 9.43
CA GLY A 237 -4.79 27.14 10.55
C GLY A 237 -6.25 26.87 10.22
N LYS A 238 -6.53 26.23 9.07
CA LYS A 238 -7.86 25.78 8.67
C LYS A 238 -7.90 24.28 8.54
N ASP A 239 -9.10 23.71 8.69
CA ASP A 239 -9.37 22.28 8.49
C ASP A 239 -10.10 22.02 7.18
N VAL A 240 -10.54 23.06 6.48
CA VAL A 240 -11.28 23.01 5.23
C VAL A 240 -10.69 24.05 4.27
N GLY A 241 -10.89 23.84 3.00
CA GLY A 241 -10.24 24.60 1.93
C GLY A 241 -9.17 23.79 1.24
N GLY A 242 -8.58 24.06 0.20
CA GLY A 242 -7.72 23.17 -0.59
C GLY A 242 -8.55 22.30 -1.55
N PRO A 243 -8.40 20.97 -1.59
CA PRO A 243 -9.15 20.18 -2.55
C PRO A 243 -10.65 20.10 -2.24
N PHE A 244 -11.05 20.29 -0.98
CA PHE A 244 -12.46 20.18 -0.53
C PHE A 244 -12.97 21.50 0.00
N SER A 245 -14.17 21.85 -0.42
CA SER A 245 -14.81 23.12 -0.03
C SER A 245 -15.62 23.01 1.25
N SER A 246 -16.13 21.82 1.60
CA SER A 246 -17.03 21.60 2.73
C SER A 246 -16.65 20.41 3.62
N ILE A 247 -15.74 19.55 3.22
CA ILE A 247 -15.32 18.38 4.00
C ILE A 247 -14.05 18.72 4.79
N PRO A 248 -14.13 18.79 6.14
CA PRO A 248 -12.99 19.18 6.99
C PRO A 248 -12.06 18.02 7.28
N LEU A 249 -10.89 18.32 7.82
CA LEU A 249 -10.03 17.32 8.48
C LEU A 249 -10.69 16.80 9.76
N CYS A 250 -10.46 15.54 10.09
CA CYS A 250 -10.93 14.95 11.35
C CYS A 250 -10.09 15.48 12.53
N ARG A 251 -10.77 15.95 13.60
CA ARG A 251 -10.15 16.52 14.80
C ARG A 251 -10.66 15.92 16.10
N ALA A 252 -11.59 14.99 16.04
CA ALA A 252 -12.12 14.32 17.22
C ALA A 252 -12.51 12.88 16.94
N ALA A 253 -12.39 12.03 17.94
CA ALA A 253 -12.93 10.68 17.88
C ALA A 253 -14.46 10.74 17.71
N GLY A 254 -15.00 9.90 16.83
CA GLY A 254 -16.45 9.88 16.51
C GLY A 254 -16.90 10.96 15.54
N GLN A 255 -16.05 11.89 15.13
CA GLN A 255 -16.40 12.84 14.07
C GLN A 255 -16.61 12.09 12.74
N THR A 256 -17.70 12.44 12.05
CA THR A 256 -18.04 11.92 10.71
C THR A 256 -18.04 13.04 9.67
N GLY A 257 -18.03 12.67 8.39
CA GLY A 257 -17.98 13.66 7.29
C GLY A 257 -16.64 14.37 7.18
N CYS A 258 -15.55 13.73 7.57
CA CYS A 258 -14.23 14.34 7.66
C CYS A 258 -13.13 13.49 7.02
N VAL A 259 -11.93 14.05 6.88
CA VAL A 259 -10.77 13.42 6.23
C VAL A 259 -9.67 13.14 7.24
N ILE A 260 -9.13 11.91 7.22
CA ILE A 260 -7.86 11.52 7.82
C ILE A 260 -6.84 11.45 6.70
N THR A 261 -5.77 12.21 6.81
CA THR A 261 -4.72 12.24 5.78
C THR A 261 -3.36 12.53 6.40
N TYR A 262 -2.34 11.86 5.90
CA TYR A 262 -0.94 12.13 6.21
C TYR A 262 -0.03 11.48 5.17
N VAL A 263 1.21 11.94 5.14
CA VAL A 263 2.38 11.20 4.67
C VAL A 263 3.23 10.91 5.89
N SER A 264 3.89 9.76 5.96
CA SER A 264 4.64 9.35 7.14
C SER A 264 6.14 9.30 6.88
N PHE A 265 6.91 9.57 7.94
CA PHE A 265 8.36 9.45 7.98
C PHE A 265 8.79 8.97 9.35
N ARG A 266 9.86 8.17 9.40
CA ARG A 266 10.45 7.77 10.68
C ARG A 266 11.07 8.96 11.39
N SER A 267 11.01 8.94 12.71
CA SER A 267 11.65 9.97 13.55
C SER A 267 13.17 10.05 13.32
N THR A 268 13.80 8.94 12.92
CA THR A 268 15.23 8.85 12.61
C THR A 268 15.58 9.32 11.19
N ILE A 269 14.60 9.45 10.30
CA ILE A 269 14.77 9.84 8.88
C ILE A 269 13.69 10.86 8.52
N PRO A 270 13.77 12.11 9.03
CA PRO A 270 12.78 13.15 8.72
C PRO A 270 12.83 13.56 7.24
N PRO A 271 11.76 14.19 6.72
CA PRO A 271 11.70 14.62 5.33
C PRO A 271 12.89 15.50 4.94
N PRO A 272 13.63 15.15 3.86
CA PRO A 272 14.74 15.96 3.35
C PRO A 272 14.25 17.15 2.50
N ALA A 273 15.15 18.07 2.18
CA ALA A 273 14.85 19.29 1.39
C ALA A 273 14.24 18.99 0.01
N ASN A 274 14.52 17.85 -0.58
CA ASN A 274 14.03 17.40 -1.89
C ASN A 274 12.82 16.46 -1.79
N THR A 275 12.20 16.34 -0.60
CA THR A 275 11.02 15.48 -0.42
C THR A 275 9.90 15.81 -1.41
N ARG A 276 9.25 14.79 -1.93
CA ARG A 276 8.05 14.93 -2.78
C ARG A 276 6.75 14.89 -1.98
N PHE A 277 6.80 14.45 -0.72
CA PHE A 277 5.65 14.23 0.14
C PHE A 277 5.63 15.22 1.31
N GLY A 278 4.43 15.63 1.72
CA GLY A 278 4.24 16.55 2.83
C GLY A 278 4.63 18.00 2.54
N ARG A 279 5.05 18.30 1.31
CA ARG A 279 5.48 19.62 0.87
C ARG A 279 4.40 20.33 0.07
N VAL A 280 4.13 21.58 0.42
CA VAL A 280 3.31 22.52 -0.34
C VAL A 280 4.17 23.70 -0.70
N THR A 281 4.15 24.14 -1.96
CA THR A 281 4.97 25.24 -2.46
C THR A 281 4.11 26.39 -2.94
N GLY A 282 4.54 27.62 -2.67
CA GLY A 282 4.05 28.84 -3.31
C GLY A 282 2.71 29.38 -2.82
N SER A 283 2.24 28.97 -1.63
CA SER A 283 1.00 29.50 -1.04
C SER A 283 1.09 29.60 0.49
N ASP A 284 0.08 30.22 1.12
CA ASP A 284 -0.11 30.18 2.57
C ASP A 284 -0.67 28.84 3.06
N ASP A 285 -0.84 27.90 2.15
CA ASP A 285 -1.31 26.56 2.47
C ASP A 285 -0.20 25.73 3.14
N VAL A 286 -0.63 24.71 3.87
CA VAL A 286 0.23 23.69 4.48
C VAL A 286 -0.24 22.31 4.10
N ALA A 287 0.66 21.33 4.09
CA ALA A 287 0.25 19.96 3.95
C ALA A 287 -0.57 19.54 5.18
N ALA A 288 -1.72 18.93 4.94
CA ALA A 288 -2.59 18.43 6.00
C ALA A 288 -1.95 17.20 6.66
N CYS A 289 -2.04 17.14 7.99
CA CYS A 289 -1.71 15.98 8.78
C CYS A 289 -2.77 15.77 9.85
N THR A 290 -3.30 14.55 9.91
CA THR A 290 -4.21 14.10 10.98
C THR A 290 -3.61 12.83 11.60
N ASN A 291 -3.24 12.90 12.87
CA ASN A 291 -2.72 11.74 13.59
C ASN A 291 -3.86 10.79 13.96
N PRO A 292 -3.96 9.58 13.38
CA PRO A 292 -5.05 8.64 13.69
C PRO A 292 -5.04 8.15 15.13
N ALA A 293 -3.87 8.18 15.80
CA ALA A 293 -3.74 7.79 17.20
C ALA A 293 -4.09 8.93 18.17
N ALA A 294 -4.15 10.20 17.69
CA ALA A 294 -4.44 11.38 18.51
C ALA A 294 -5.06 12.48 17.64
N LEU A 295 -6.32 12.33 17.23
CA LEU A 295 -7.00 13.28 16.33
C LEU A 295 -7.08 14.70 16.88
N VAL A 296 -7.10 14.85 18.20
CA VAL A 296 -7.08 16.17 18.87
C VAL A 296 -5.68 16.82 18.86
N GLY A 297 -4.66 16.14 18.35
CA GLY A 297 -3.26 16.57 18.33
C GLY A 297 -2.39 15.85 19.36
N GLY A 298 -1.07 16.03 19.22
CA GLY A 298 -0.06 15.36 20.05
C GLY A 298 0.30 13.95 19.59
N SER A 299 1.04 13.23 20.43
CA SER A 299 1.50 11.88 20.19
C SER A 299 0.50 10.84 20.68
N GLY A 300 0.44 9.70 19.99
CA GLY A 300 -0.37 8.57 20.40
C GLY A 300 0.24 7.23 19.97
N PRO A 301 -0.08 6.13 20.71
CA PRO A 301 0.42 4.80 20.38
C PRO A 301 -0.25 4.25 19.13
N LEU A 302 0.54 3.63 18.25
CA LEU A 302 0.05 2.88 17.12
C LEU A 302 -0.06 1.40 17.47
N ARG A 303 -1.14 0.78 17.01
CA ARG A 303 -1.32 -0.66 17.05
C ARG A 303 -1.13 -1.23 15.63
N ALA A 304 0.12 -1.45 15.27
CA ALA A 304 0.44 -2.01 13.98
C ALA A 304 0.20 -3.51 13.94
N TYR A 305 -0.23 -4.00 12.77
CA TYR A 305 -0.31 -5.41 12.40
C TYR A 305 0.64 -5.63 11.24
N LEU A 306 1.70 -6.38 11.49
CA LEU A 306 2.82 -6.59 10.56
C LEU A 306 2.76 -8.01 10.01
N ASP A 307 3.06 -8.19 8.73
CA ASP A 307 3.11 -9.54 8.12
C ASP A 307 4.25 -10.34 8.77
N THR A 308 3.94 -11.51 9.31
CA THR A 308 4.91 -12.36 10.04
C THR A 308 6.10 -12.76 9.16
N ARG A 309 5.89 -12.88 7.84
CA ARG A 309 6.91 -13.30 6.88
C ARG A 309 7.69 -12.12 6.29
N GLY A 310 7.39 -10.90 6.71
CA GLY A 310 8.05 -9.70 6.19
C GLY A 310 7.82 -9.47 4.69
N GLN A 311 6.70 -9.91 4.15
CA GLN A 311 6.34 -9.70 2.74
C GLN A 311 5.92 -8.25 2.50
N LEU A 312 6.90 -7.37 2.53
CA LEU A 312 6.74 -5.98 2.14
C LEU A 312 6.91 -5.86 0.62
N ILE A 313 6.33 -4.80 0.04
CA ILE A 313 6.51 -4.45 -1.38
C ILE A 313 8.00 -4.26 -1.70
N VAL A 314 8.81 -3.88 -0.72
CA VAL A 314 10.26 -3.75 -0.81
C VAL A 314 10.88 -4.82 0.09
N GLY A 315 11.52 -5.81 -0.52
CA GLY A 315 12.04 -7.01 0.16
C GLY A 315 12.97 -6.68 1.32
N ALA A 316 12.46 -6.77 2.53
CA ALA A 316 13.26 -6.75 3.74
C ALA A 316 13.48 -8.19 4.21
N THR A 317 14.66 -8.48 4.76
CA THR A 317 14.92 -9.76 5.40
C THR A 317 14.13 -9.81 6.72
N PRO A 318 13.22 -10.77 6.92
CA PRO A 318 12.51 -10.90 8.17
C PRO A 318 13.48 -11.08 9.34
N LYS A 319 13.26 -10.35 10.41
CA LYS A 319 13.95 -10.55 11.69
C LYS A 319 13.03 -11.36 12.62
N PRO A 320 13.59 -12.16 13.54
CA PRO A 320 12.78 -12.78 14.60
C PRO A 320 12.03 -11.70 15.39
N TRP A 321 10.76 -11.96 15.70
CA TRP A 321 9.91 -11.01 16.44
C TRP A 321 10.17 -11.02 17.95
N VAL A 322 10.88 -12.05 18.44
CA VAL A 322 11.25 -12.22 19.86
C VAL A 322 12.54 -13.02 19.95
N MET A 323 13.39 -12.71 20.94
CA MET A 323 14.64 -13.42 21.23
C MET A 323 14.60 -14.01 22.64
N PRO A 324 15.00 -15.28 22.86
CA PRO A 324 15.35 -16.26 21.79
C PRO A 324 14.17 -16.51 20.84
N GLU A 325 14.49 -16.79 19.57
CA GLU A 325 13.48 -16.98 18.55
C GLU A 325 12.46 -18.06 18.93
N ARG A 326 11.20 -17.73 18.74
CA ARG A 326 10.06 -18.63 18.92
C ARG A 326 9.19 -18.61 17.67
N ALA A 327 8.66 -19.78 17.30
CA ALA A 327 7.79 -19.91 16.14
C ALA A 327 6.51 -19.11 16.32
N ILE A 328 6.12 -18.40 15.26
CA ILE A 328 4.84 -17.69 15.12
C ILE A 328 4.07 -18.35 13.97
N ASP A 329 2.92 -18.93 14.31
CA ASP A 329 2.07 -19.70 13.39
C ASP A 329 0.92 -18.86 12.77
N THR A 330 0.81 -17.60 13.16
CA THR A 330 -0.18 -16.67 12.62
C THR A 330 0.37 -15.88 11.45
N PRO A 331 -0.46 -15.48 10.49
CA PRO A 331 -0.01 -14.65 9.36
C PRO A 331 0.40 -13.23 9.77
N TRP A 332 -0.02 -12.77 10.96
CA TRP A 332 0.25 -11.42 11.45
C TRP A 332 0.87 -11.43 12.83
N VAL A 333 1.66 -10.41 13.09
CA VAL A 333 2.21 -10.10 14.39
C VAL A 333 1.86 -8.66 14.79
N SER A 334 1.65 -8.43 16.07
CA SER A 334 1.51 -7.10 16.65
C SER A 334 2.44 -6.96 17.85
N VAL A 335 3.14 -5.83 17.93
CA VAL A 335 4.11 -5.53 18.99
C VAL A 335 3.64 -4.25 19.70
N PRO A 336 2.73 -4.35 20.68
CA PRO A 336 2.17 -3.18 21.38
C PRO A 336 3.25 -2.37 22.08
N GLY A 337 3.16 -1.03 21.98
CA GLY A 337 4.09 -0.10 22.58
C GLY A 337 5.37 0.14 21.76
N LEU A 338 5.59 -0.60 20.66
CA LEU A 338 6.75 -0.37 19.80
C LEU A 338 6.67 0.96 19.04
N LEU A 339 5.48 1.36 18.60
CA LEU A 339 5.30 2.50 17.72
C LEU A 339 4.42 3.58 18.35
N THR A 340 4.83 4.84 18.15
CA THR A 340 3.97 6.02 18.35
C THR A 340 4.00 6.90 17.13
N SER A 341 2.99 7.76 17.00
CA SER A 341 2.94 8.75 15.92
C SER A 341 2.55 10.13 16.43
N GLU A 342 3.03 11.16 15.71
CA GLU A 342 2.73 12.56 15.97
C GLU A 342 2.81 13.36 14.67
N CYS A 343 1.85 14.28 14.43
CA CYS A 343 1.98 15.22 13.31
C CYS A 343 3.07 16.25 13.61
N LYS A 344 4.08 16.33 12.76
CA LYS A 344 5.20 17.25 12.85
C LYS A 344 5.40 18.07 11.58
N SER A 345 6.13 19.15 11.71
CA SER A 345 6.61 19.95 10.60
C SER A 345 8.08 20.28 10.79
N ASN A 346 8.83 20.24 9.69
CA ASN A 346 10.14 20.83 9.60
C ASN A 346 10.13 21.95 8.52
N GLU A 347 11.29 22.47 8.13
CA GLU A 347 11.41 23.50 7.10
C GLU A 347 11.00 23.03 5.69
N HIS A 348 10.83 21.71 5.49
CA HIS A 348 10.60 21.09 4.18
C HIS A 348 9.19 20.52 4.02
N ALA A 349 8.57 20.01 5.10
CA ALA A 349 7.32 19.27 5.02
C ALA A 349 6.51 19.28 6.33
N THR A 350 5.20 19.00 6.23
CA THR A 350 4.34 18.56 7.34
C THR A 350 4.01 17.09 7.11
N TYR A 351 4.19 16.27 8.14
CA TYR A 351 4.12 14.81 8.05
C TYR A 351 3.71 14.17 9.38
N LEU A 352 3.30 12.91 9.32
CA LEU A 352 3.15 12.05 10.49
C LEU A 352 4.52 11.44 10.80
N GLU A 353 5.12 11.83 11.91
CA GLU A 353 6.31 11.19 12.41
C GLU A 353 5.94 9.86 13.08
N VAL A 354 6.61 8.79 12.70
CA VAL A 354 6.51 7.48 13.36
C VAL A 354 7.80 7.21 14.12
N ALA A 355 7.68 7.06 15.42
CA ALA A 355 8.81 6.72 16.28
C ALA A 355 8.78 5.23 16.66
N VAL A 356 9.93 4.57 16.52
CA VAL A 356 10.15 3.20 16.96
C VAL A 356 10.79 3.24 18.35
N HIS A 357 10.12 2.67 19.34
CA HIS A 357 10.56 2.63 20.73
C HIS A 357 11.16 1.25 21.04
N GLY A 358 12.35 1.00 20.46
CA GLY A 358 13.13 -0.19 20.79
C GLY A 358 13.62 -0.14 22.24
N ASP A 359 13.60 -1.28 22.90
CA ASP A 359 14.17 -1.46 24.23
C ASP A 359 15.07 -2.70 24.23
N PRO A 360 16.41 -2.51 24.20
CA PRO A 360 17.35 -3.63 24.17
C PRO A 360 17.24 -4.55 25.39
N SER A 361 16.57 -4.14 26.46
CA SER A 361 16.36 -4.95 27.65
C SER A 361 15.16 -5.90 27.51
N ASP A 362 14.27 -5.68 26.56
CA ASP A 362 13.14 -6.58 26.31
C ASP A 362 13.47 -7.54 25.14
N PRO A 363 12.85 -8.72 25.10
CA PRO A 363 13.21 -9.75 24.11
C PRO A 363 12.58 -9.52 22.71
N ARG A 364 11.82 -8.45 22.49
CA ARG A 364 11.13 -8.20 21.21
C ARG A 364 12.08 -7.62 20.17
N THR A 365 11.67 -7.68 18.89
CA THR A 365 12.38 -6.90 17.87
C THR A 365 12.28 -5.41 18.15
N ASP A 366 13.41 -4.72 18.03
CA ASP A 366 13.53 -3.29 18.27
C ASP A 366 13.30 -2.43 17.03
N ASP A 367 13.03 -3.06 15.90
CA ASP A 367 12.94 -2.37 14.64
C ASP A 367 11.90 -3.01 13.74
N ILE A 368 11.37 -2.22 12.83
CA ILE A 368 10.51 -2.67 11.74
C ILE A 368 11.18 -2.33 10.41
N ALA A 369 11.08 -3.22 9.44
CA ALA A 369 11.45 -2.91 8.08
C ALA A 369 10.35 -2.07 7.41
N GLY A 370 10.68 -1.21 6.46
CA GLY A 370 9.65 -0.53 5.69
C GLY A 370 10.03 0.80 5.06
N ASP A 371 11.26 1.26 5.18
CA ASP A 371 11.66 2.52 4.53
C ASP A 371 11.68 2.36 3.01
N LEU A 372 10.86 3.11 2.31
CA LEU A 372 10.86 3.16 0.86
C LEU A 372 11.87 4.19 0.38
N VAL A 373 13.04 3.72 -0.09
CA VAL A 373 14.10 4.57 -0.64
C VAL A 373 14.25 4.29 -2.14
N THR A 374 14.11 5.30 -2.99
CA THR A 374 14.35 5.22 -4.42
C THR A 374 15.34 6.28 -4.85
N ALA A 375 16.42 5.86 -5.53
CA ALA A 375 17.49 6.73 -6.02
C ALA A 375 18.09 7.65 -4.93
N GLY A 376 18.24 7.14 -3.70
CA GLY A 376 18.78 7.90 -2.56
C GLY A 376 17.79 8.89 -1.93
N GLN A 377 16.51 8.85 -2.33
CA GLN A 377 15.45 9.65 -1.74
C GLN A 377 14.52 8.76 -0.91
N LEU A 378 14.27 9.15 0.33
CA LEU A 378 13.20 8.56 1.11
C LEU A 378 11.87 9.00 0.51
N LEU A 379 11.03 8.05 0.10
CA LEU A 379 9.72 8.33 -0.51
C LEU A 379 8.59 8.30 0.53
N ALA A 380 8.59 7.31 1.41
CA ALA A 380 7.66 7.15 2.53
C ALA A 380 8.09 5.94 3.38
N ASP A 381 7.59 5.85 4.59
CA ASP A 381 7.62 4.67 5.43
C ASP A 381 6.41 3.76 5.15
#